data_5d5b025b4d10706866c5639735611e30
#
_entry.id   5d5b025b4d10706866c5639735611e30
#
_cell.length_a   1.000
_cell.length_b   1.000
_cell.length_c   1.000
_cell.angle_alpha   90.00
_cell.angle_beta   90.00
_cell.angle_gamma   90.00
#
_symmetry.space_group_name_H-M   'P 1'
#
loop_
_entity.id
_entity.type
_entity.pdbx_description
1 polymer ?
#
loop_
_entity_poly.entity_id
_entity_poly.type
_entity_poly.pdbx_seq_one_letter_code
_entity_poly.pdbx_strand_id
1 'polypeptide(L)'
;MELGLENTPKQIKQIYLDYAAATPVDTRVLSAMQPYFTEKFYNPSASYLPAKHIREEYEARKAVLANSIGAKSPDLVITAGATESINLAFTVLRNFQSAHCLILETEHAAVRESAKNLSSDYEKIKVDHSGLIDLEDLKSKIKDNTVLVSVALANNELGTIQPLSDISRILQEVRDQRLKTKNLTPIYLHSDASQAMNLIDLSVARLGVDLLTINAAKIYGPKGIGALYVARGIRLSPITFGGGQEMGLRSGTENVPNLVGFSVASELAKKHLVSSRKQYQVLAKTFREIIEQKSKITPLWLGNPKHQLANFIPVCFDGLDAERLIFKLEDRGIYVSTGAACAASKGQKSHVLSAIGLSDSEIAGSLRITLGKDTTLDDIKTAADNLAEVVNLEAGRLKLID
;
A
#
# COMPACT_ATOMS: atom_id res chain seq x y z
N MET A 1 55.38 -4.04 -19.59
CA MET A 1 54.58 -5.21 -19.16
C MET A 1 53.27 -4.69 -18.65
N GLU A 2 52.32 -4.51 -19.56
CA GLU A 2 50.93 -4.17 -19.21
C GLU A 2 50.23 -5.45 -18.72
N LEU A 3 49.88 -5.43 -17.43
CA LEU A 3 49.05 -6.49 -16.86
C LEU A 3 47.62 -6.27 -17.41
N GLY A 4 47.22 -7.11 -18.37
CA GLY A 4 45.85 -7.17 -18.88
C GLY A 4 44.88 -7.58 -17.79
N LEU A 5 44.14 -6.60 -17.28
CA LEU A 5 42.94 -6.77 -16.49
C LEU A 5 41.71 -6.60 -17.40
N GLU A 6 41.58 -7.49 -18.39
CA GLU A 6 40.28 -7.69 -19.10
C GLU A 6 39.57 -8.86 -18.45
N ASN A 7 38.83 -8.58 -17.40
CA ASN A 7 37.65 -9.34 -17.00
C ASN A 7 36.79 -8.46 -16.10
N THR A 8 36.21 -7.42 -16.67
CA THR A 8 35.02 -6.81 -16.07
C THR A 8 33.91 -7.87 -16.10
N PRO A 9 33.42 -8.33 -14.94
CA PRO A 9 32.30 -9.27 -14.93
C PRO A 9 31.16 -8.63 -15.73
N LYS A 10 30.58 -9.38 -16.70
CA LYS A 10 29.39 -8.94 -17.42
C LYS A 10 28.38 -8.47 -16.39
N GLN A 11 28.07 -7.17 -16.41
CA GLN A 11 27.11 -6.56 -15.49
C GLN A 11 25.75 -7.19 -15.80
N ILE A 12 25.30 -8.09 -14.93
CA ILE A 12 24.00 -8.74 -15.08
C ILE A 12 22.94 -7.63 -15.02
N LYS A 13 22.07 -7.53 -16.03
CA LYS A 13 20.95 -6.60 -16.05
C LYS A 13 20.07 -6.86 -14.84
N GLN A 14 19.84 -5.82 -14.04
CA GLN A 14 18.97 -5.91 -12.87
C GLN A 14 17.52 -5.70 -13.29
N ILE A 15 16.64 -6.63 -12.91
CA ILE A 15 15.20 -6.59 -13.15
C ILE A 15 14.49 -6.54 -11.80
N TYR A 16 13.97 -5.34 -11.44
CA TYR A 16 13.29 -5.13 -10.17
C TYR A 16 11.78 -5.34 -10.33
N LEU A 17 11.24 -6.31 -9.61
CA LEU A 17 9.83 -6.72 -9.64
C LEU A 17 9.20 -6.78 -8.24
N ASP A 18 9.62 -5.87 -7.34
CA ASP A 18 9.07 -5.73 -5.98
C ASP A 18 8.62 -4.29 -5.68
N TYR A 19 7.92 -3.66 -6.64
CA TYR A 19 7.43 -2.28 -6.51
C TYR A 19 6.39 -2.09 -5.40
N ALA A 20 5.75 -3.14 -4.90
CA ALA A 20 4.89 -3.07 -3.72
C ALA A 20 5.68 -2.79 -2.44
N ALA A 21 6.95 -3.22 -2.35
CA ALA A 21 7.81 -2.93 -1.20
C ALA A 21 8.32 -1.49 -1.24
N ALA A 22 8.86 -1.03 -2.37
CA ALA A 22 9.33 0.33 -2.54
C ALA A 22 9.40 0.72 -4.02
N THR A 23 9.24 2.02 -4.31
CA THR A 23 9.52 2.57 -5.64
C THR A 23 10.75 3.49 -5.57
N PRO A 24 11.56 3.61 -6.65
CA PRO A 24 12.56 4.67 -6.75
C PRO A 24 11.84 6.03 -6.82
N VAL A 25 12.50 7.10 -6.37
CA VAL A 25 11.97 8.46 -6.56
C VAL A 25 12.08 8.82 -8.03
N ASP A 26 11.00 9.35 -8.62
CA ASP A 26 11.02 9.86 -10.01
C ASP A 26 11.96 11.07 -10.11
N THR A 27 12.74 11.15 -11.18
CA THR A 27 13.71 12.24 -11.37
C THR A 27 13.06 13.62 -11.39
N ARG A 28 11.86 13.74 -11.92
CA ARG A 28 11.05 14.99 -11.92
C ARG A 28 10.64 15.37 -10.50
N VAL A 29 10.31 14.38 -9.67
CA VAL A 29 10.01 14.58 -8.25
C VAL A 29 11.25 15.05 -7.51
N LEU A 30 12.38 14.38 -7.70
CA LEU A 30 13.64 14.74 -7.08
C LEU A 30 14.07 16.18 -7.46
N SER A 31 13.99 16.54 -8.75
CA SER A 31 14.28 17.89 -9.23
C SER A 31 13.38 18.95 -8.61
N ALA A 32 12.09 18.65 -8.40
CA ALA A 32 11.16 19.58 -7.75
C ALA A 32 11.47 19.78 -6.26
N MET A 33 12.00 18.75 -5.58
CA MET A 33 12.38 18.81 -4.16
C MET A 33 13.67 19.60 -3.92
N GLN A 34 14.62 19.51 -4.85
CA GLN A 34 16.00 19.97 -4.67
C GLN A 34 16.15 21.42 -4.15
N PRO A 35 15.43 22.45 -4.67
CA PRO A 35 15.57 23.83 -4.18
C PRO A 35 15.26 23.99 -2.69
N TYR A 36 14.41 23.15 -2.12
CA TYR A 36 13.98 23.27 -0.73
C TYR A 36 14.99 22.73 0.29
N PHE A 37 16.10 22.14 -0.16
CA PHE A 37 17.19 21.72 0.72
C PHE A 37 18.26 22.81 0.91
N THR A 38 18.39 23.76 -0.04
CA THR A 38 19.50 24.73 -0.04
C THR A 38 19.04 26.17 -0.23
N GLU A 39 18.16 26.45 -1.19
CA GLU A 39 17.75 27.80 -1.55
C GLU A 39 16.48 28.25 -0.81
N LYS A 40 15.49 27.37 -0.75
CA LYS A 40 14.16 27.59 -0.18
C LYS A 40 14.01 26.89 1.19
N PHE A 41 15.04 26.94 2.03
CA PHE A 41 15.14 26.16 3.28
C PHE A 41 14.42 26.79 4.48
N TYR A 42 13.79 27.92 4.31
CA TYR A 42 13.22 28.71 5.40
C TYR A 42 12.10 27.96 6.12
N ASN A 43 12.06 28.11 7.47
CA ASN A 43 11.01 27.54 8.29
C ASN A 43 9.67 28.24 8.00
N PRO A 44 8.62 27.52 7.53
CA PRO A 44 7.33 28.13 7.18
C PRO A 44 6.62 28.82 8.35
N SER A 45 6.99 28.50 9.60
CA SER A 45 6.40 29.09 10.80
C SER A 45 7.04 30.44 11.20
N ALA A 46 8.12 30.87 10.54
CA ALA A 46 8.76 32.14 10.86
C ALA A 46 8.01 33.35 10.24
N SER A 47 8.20 34.55 10.80
CA SER A 47 7.43 35.75 10.45
C SER A 47 8.01 36.56 9.28
N TYR A 48 9.27 36.33 8.89
CA TYR A 48 9.93 37.09 7.83
C TYR A 48 9.49 36.65 6.43
N LEU A 49 9.66 37.54 5.44
CA LEU A 49 9.09 37.39 4.10
C LEU A 49 9.46 36.09 3.36
N PRO A 50 10.73 35.63 3.32
CA PRO A 50 11.04 34.35 2.70
C PRO A 50 10.29 33.16 3.32
N ALA A 51 10.11 33.12 4.63
CA ALA A 51 9.38 32.07 5.32
C ALA A 51 7.88 32.09 4.97
N LYS A 52 7.28 33.29 4.83
CA LYS A 52 5.89 33.44 4.38
C LYS A 52 5.67 32.86 2.96
N HIS A 53 6.60 33.10 2.04
CA HIS A 53 6.56 32.52 0.71
C HIS A 53 6.64 30.97 0.78
N ILE A 54 7.50 30.42 1.65
CA ILE A 54 7.55 28.96 1.84
C ILE A 54 6.23 28.42 2.43
N ARG A 55 5.59 29.17 3.35
CA ARG A 55 4.25 28.79 3.85
C ARG A 55 3.20 28.76 2.73
N GLU A 56 3.20 29.77 1.86
CA GLU A 56 2.29 29.82 0.71
C GLU A 56 2.53 28.65 -0.24
N GLU A 57 3.79 28.34 -0.57
CA GLU A 57 4.17 27.19 -1.41
C GLU A 57 3.76 25.87 -0.74
N TYR A 58 3.95 25.71 0.58
CA TYR A 58 3.53 24.54 1.35
C TYR A 58 2.00 24.32 1.24
N GLU A 59 1.20 25.35 1.51
CA GLU A 59 -0.26 25.26 1.43
C GLU A 59 -0.75 24.97 0.00
N ALA A 60 -0.11 25.58 -1.01
CA ALA A 60 -0.41 25.30 -2.41
C ALA A 60 -0.12 23.83 -2.78
N ARG A 61 1.00 23.26 -2.34
CA ARG A 61 1.36 21.86 -2.58
C ARG A 61 0.46 20.89 -1.82
N LYS A 62 0.08 21.25 -0.60
CA LYS A 62 -0.90 20.50 0.19
C LYS A 62 -2.27 20.48 -0.50
N ALA A 63 -2.70 21.61 -1.09
CA ALA A 63 -3.94 21.68 -1.86
C ALA A 63 -3.91 20.80 -3.12
N VAL A 64 -2.78 20.76 -3.85
CA VAL A 64 -2.59 19.85 -4.99
C VAL A 64 -2.74 18.39 -4.57
N LEU A 65 -2.08 18.00 -3.48
CA LEU A 65 -2.19 16.64 -2.95
C LEU A 65 -3.63 16.30 -2.52
N ALA A 66 -4.31 17.20 -1.80
CA ALA A 66 -5.69 17.02 -1.39
C ALA A 66 -6.63 16.87 -2.60
N ASN A 67 -6.47 17.72 -3.62
CA ASN A 67 -7.26 17.66 -4.86
C ASN A 67 -7.04 16.35 -5.64
N SER A 68 -5.88 15.71 -5.51
CA SER A 68 -5.62 14.43 -6.18
C SER A 68 -6.51 13.29 -5.69
N ILE A 69 -7.03 13.40 -4.47
CA ILE A 69 -7.98 12.46 -3.85
C ILE A 69 -9.39 13.03 -3.71
N GLY A 70 -9.69 14.18 -4.33
CA GLY A 70 -10.99 14.83 -4.25
C GLY A 70 -11.32 15.47 -2.89
N ALA A 71 -10.30 15.74 -2.08
CA ALA A 71 -10.39 16.41 -0.77
C ALA A 71 -9.98 17.90 -0.86
N LYS A 72 -10.11 18.62 0.25
CA LYS A 72 -9.62 20.00 0.41
C LYS A 72 -8.41 20.04 1.33
N SER A 73 -7.54 21.03 1.17
CA SER A 73 -6.31 21.16 1.99
C SER A 73 -6.55 21.10 3.50
N PRO A 74 -7.59 21.77 4.07
CA PRO A 74 -7.86 21.68 5.50
C PRO A 74 -8.30 20.29 6.00
N ASP A 75 -8.70 19.41 5.10
CA ASP A 75 -9.16 18.05 5.44
C ASP A 75 -7.99 17.04 5.37
N LEU A 76 -6.74 17.51 5.14
CA LEU A 76 -5.55 16.66 5.00
C LEU A 76 -4.51 16.99 6.08
N VAL A 77 -3.99 15.95 6.75
CA VAL A 77 -2.91 16.02 7.73
C VAL A 77 -1.66 15.37 7.13
N ILE A 78 -0.57 16.12 7.04
CA ILE A 78 0.72 15.59 6.55
C ILE A 78 1.43 14.85 7.70
N THR A 79 1.91 13.65 7.40
CA THR A 79 2.55 12.73 8.35
C THR A 79 3.90 12.25 7.82
N ALA A 80 4.65 11.49 8.62
CA ALA A 80 5.92 10.88 8.18
C ALA A 80 5.73 9.61 7.34
N GLY A 81 4.48 9.17 7.08
CA GLY A 81 4.19 7.99 6.28
C GLY A 81 2.88 7.32 6.67
N ALA A 82 2.53 6.23 5.97
CA ALA A 82 1.28 5.50 6.20
C ALA A 82 1.14 5.02 7.65
N THR A 83 2.20 4.50 8.25
CA THR A 83 2.17 4.01 9.64
C THR A 83 1.75 5.10 10.63
N GLU A 84 2.30 6.33 10.51
CA GLU A 84 1.89 7.46 11.35
C GLU A 84 0.44 7.86 11.06
N SER A 85 0.03 7.92 9.79
CA SER A 85 -1.34 8.23 9.38
C SER A 85 -2.36 7.24 9.96
N ILE A 86 -2.07 5.94 9.92
CA ILE A 86 -2.92 4.88 10.48
C ILE A 86 -3.03 5.03 12.00
N ASN A 87 -1.89 5.18 12.70
CA ASN A 87 -1.92 5.39 14.15
C ASN A 87 -2.75 6.62 14.52
N LEU A 88 -2.60 7.72 13.78
CA LEU A 88 -3.37 8.94 14.01
C LEU A 88 -4.88 8.70 13.74
N ALA A 89 -5.24 8.00 12.67
CA ALA A 89 -6.64 7.66 12.38
C ALA A 89 -7.29 6.87 13.50
N PHE A 90 -6.58 5.89 14.06
CA PHE A 90 -7.08 5.04 15.15
C PHE A 90 -7.24 5.79 16.48
N THR A 91 -6.67 7.00 16.63
CA THR A 91 -6.91 7.81 17.82
C THR A 91 -8.37 8.25 17.97
N VAL A 92 -9.19 8.15 16.92
CA VAL A 92 -10.63 8.40 16.99
C VAL A 92 -11.30 7.55 18.08
N LEU A 93 -10.80 6.33 18.32
CA LEU A 93 -11.30 5.40 19.33
C LEU A 93 -11.17 5.94 20.76
N ARG A 94 -10.17 6.82 21.03
CA ARG A 94 -9.94 7.42 22.35
C ARG A 94 -11.05 8.37 22.80
N ASN A 95 -11.90 8.81 21.87
CA ASN A 95 -13.01 9.71 22.19
C ASN A 95 -14.22 8.98 22.78
N PHE A 96 -14.19 7.65 22.84
CA PHE A 96 -15.33 6.83 23.26
C PHE A 96 -14.91 5.78 24.27
N GLN A 97 -15.67 5.66 25.35
CA GLN A 97 -15.46 4.61 26.33
C GLN A 97 -15.85 3.26 25.71
N SER A 98 -14.98 2.26 25.85
CA SER A 98 -15.21 0.91 25.32
C SER A 98 -15.49 0.86 23.81
N ALA A 99 -14.80 1.70 23.03
CA ALA A 99 -14.94 1.72 21.59
C ALA A 99 -14.58 0.36 20.97
N HIS A 100 -15.49 -0.21 20.17
CA HIS A 100 -15.25 -1.38 19.36
C HIS A 100 -14.71 -0.99 17.97
N CYS A 101 -13.77 -1.78 17.45
CA CYS A 101 -13.15 -1.59 16.14
C CYS A 101 -13.21 -2.88 15.32
N LEU A 102 -13.54 -2.76 14.05
CA LEU A 102 -13.46 -3.84 13.07
C LEU A 102 -12.32 -3.57 12.09
N ILE A 103 -11.48 -4.57 11.85
CA ILE A 103 -10.41 -4.50 10.84
C ILE A 103 -10.50 -5.70 9.90
N LEU A 104 -10.11 -5.53 8.63
CA LEU A 104 -10.03 -6.67 7.74
C LEU A 104 -8.90 -7.61 8.20
N GLU A 105 -9.09 -8.93 8.17
CA GLU A 105 -8.08 -9.87 8.65
C GLU A 105 -6.78 -9.88 7.83
N THR A 106 -6.84 -9.38 6.58
CA THR A 106 -5.69 -9.24 5.68
C THR A 106 -4.99 -7.89 5.79
N GLU A 107 -5.28 -7.08 6.81
CA GLU A 107 -4.70 -5.75 7.01
C GLU A 107 -3.18 -5.77 7.23
N HIS A 108 -2.55 -4.68 6.79
CA HIS A 108 -1.13 -4.45 7.08
C HIS A 108 -0.84 -4.40 8.58
N ALA A 109 0.38 -4.76 8.99
CA ALA A 109 0.81 -4.77 10.40
C ALA A 109 0.54 -3.44 11.11
N ALA A 110 0.65 -2.29 10.44
CA ALA A 110 0.37 -0.98 11.04
C ALA A 110 -1.08 -0.85 11.52
N VAL A 111 -2.06 -1.36 10.75
CA VAL A 111 -3.48 -1.37 11.14
C VAL A 111 -3.71 -2.36 12.28
N ARG A 112 -3.19 -3.56 12.18
CA ARG A 112 -3.34 -4.62 13.17
C ARG A 112 -2.79 -4.21 14.54
N GLU A 113 -1.58 -3.64 14.56
CA GLU A 113 -0.97 -3.15 15.80
C GLU A 113 -1.68 -1.90 16.33
N SER A 114 -2.17 -1.00 15.48
CA SER A 114 -2.98 0.13 15.92
C SER A 114 -4.30 -0.32 16.56
N ALA A 115 -5.01 -1.29 15.97
CA ALA A 115 -6.21 -1.86 16.55
C ALA A 115 -5.94 -2.49 17.92
N LYS A 116 -4.88 -3.30 18.02
CA LYS A 116 -4.48 -3.97 19.25
C LYS A 116 -4.13 -3.00 20.38
N ASN A 117 -3.47 -1.88 20.07
CA ASN A 117 -2.95 -0.96 21.08
C ASN A 117 -3.86 0.23 21.39
N LEU A 118 -4.79 0.58 20.49
CA LEU A 118 -5.65 1.75 20.62
C LEU A 118 -7.13 1.42 20.79
N SER A 119 -7.54 0.16 20.60
CA SER A 119 -8.89 -0.32 20.88
C SER A 119 -8.88 -1.23 22.11
N SER A 120 -9.89 -1.10 22.97
CA SER A 120 -10.14 -2.03 24.07
C SER A 120 -10.81 -3.33 23.59
N ASP A 121 -11.50 -3.27 22.46
CA ASP A 121 -12.23 -4.39 21.84
C ASP A 121 -12.10 -4.27 20.30
N TYR A 122 -11.48 -5.25 19.65
CA TYR A 122 -11.43 -5.30 18.18
C TYR A 122 -11.64 -6.71 17.66
N GLU A 123 -12.30 -6.79 16.52
CA GLU A 123 -12.52 -8.04 15.81
C GLU A 123 -12.06 -7.95 14.37
N LYS A 124 -11.79 -9.12 13.77
CA LYS A 124 -11.38 -9.22 12.38
C LYS A 124 -12.57 -9.61 11.51
N ILE A 125 -12.71 -8.92 10.39
CA ILE A 125 -13.67 -9.25 9.34
C ILE A 125 -13.01 -10.27 8.42
N LYS A 126 -13.73 -11.35 8.12
CA LYS A 126 -13.26 -12.42 7.24
C LYS A 126 -13.15 -11.98 5.79
N VAL A 127 -12.32 -12.70 5.05
CA VAL A 127 -12.22 -12.61 3.59
C VAL A 127 -12.54 -13.96 2.95
N ASP A 128 -12.87 -13.95 1.66
CA ASP A 128 -12.94 -15.16 0.85
C ASP A 128 -11.54 -15.63 0.38
N HIS A 129 -11.49 -16.74 -0.36
CA HIS A 129 -10.24 -17.29 -0.92
C HIS A 129 -9.52 -16.35 -1.91
N SER A 130 -10.16 -15.30 -2.38
CA SER A 130 -9.56 -14.29 -3.25
C SER A 130 -9.08 -13.04 -2.47
N GLY A 131 -9.30 -13.01 -1.16
CA GLY A 131 -8.97 -11.90 -0.28
C GLY A 131 -9.99 -10.77 -0.31
N LEU A 132 -11.18 -10.97 -0.91
CA LEU A 132 -12.30 -10.02 -0.83
C LEU A 132 -13.01 -10.14 0.51
N ILE A 133 -13.43 -8.99 1.05
CA ILE A 133 -14.17 -8.90 2.30
C ILE A 133 -15.49 -9.71 2.23
N ASP A 134 -15.80 -10.42 3.30
CA ASP A 134 -17.13 -11.00 3.54
C ASP A 134 -18.05 -9.91 4.13
N LEU A 135 -18.96 -9.39 3.32
CA LEU A 135 -19.88 -8.31 3.72
C LEU A 135 -20.94 -8.78 4.74
N GLU A 136 -21.27 -10.06 4.75
CA GLU A 136 -22.22 -10.61 5.74
C GLU A 136 -21.50 -10.78 7.09
N ASP A 137 -20.27 -11.22 7.11
CA ASP A 137 -19.44 -11.25 8.33
C ASP A 137 -19.26 -9.83 8.90
N LEU A 138 -19.01 -8.82 8.03
CA LEU A 138 -18.98 -7.41 8.45
C LEU A 138 -20.27 -7.00 9.15
N LYS A 139 -21.44 -7.22 8.51
CA LYS A 139 -22.74 -6.84 9.07
C LYS A 139 -23.00 -7.52 10.42
N SER A 140 -22.65 -8.80 10.53
CA SER A 140 -22.88 -9.59 11.74
C SER A 140 -22.05 -9.14 12.94
N LYS A 141 -20.88 -8.51 12.69
CA LYS A 141 -19.92 -8.05 13.72
C LYS A 141 -20.10 -6.60 14.15
N ILE A 142 -20.92 -5.82 13.44
CA ILE A 142 -21.20 -4.44 13.87
C ILE A 142 -22.02 -4.45 15.15
N LYS A 143 -21.46 -3.87 16.21
CA LYS A 143 -22.09 -3.69 17.53
C LYS A 143 -22.56 -2.24 17.71
N ASP A 144 -23.38 -1.98 18.74
CA ASP A 144 -23.83 -0.63 19.09
C ASP A 144 -22.69 0.34 19.41
N ASN A 145 -21.58 -0.17 19.95
CA ASN A 145 -20.38 0.57 20.28
C ASN A 145 -19.27 0.48 19.21
N THR A 146 -19.55 -0.05 18.01
CA THR A 146 -18.58 -0.03 16.90
C THR A 146 -18.36 1.39 16.42
N VAL A 147 -17.13 1.90 16.55
CA VAL A 147 -16.76 3.28 16.19
C VAL A 147 -15.97 3.32 14.89
N LEU A 148 -15.13 2.32 14.62
CA LEU A 148 -14.21 2.31 13.47
C LEU A 148 -14.29 0.97 12.74
N VAL A 149 -14.42 1.07 11.42
CA VAL A 149 -14.20 -0.04 10.49
C VAL A 149 -13.01 0.33 9.61
N SER A 150 -11.95 -0.49 9.61
CA SER A 150 -10.75 -0.24 8.82
C SER A 150 -10.55 -1.34 7.79
N VAL A 151 -10.56 -0.94 6.50
CA VAL A 151 -10.41 -1.83 5.36
C VAL A 151 -9.48 -1.21 4.34
N ALA A 152 -8.31 -1.83 4.11
CA ALA A 152 -7.38 -1.38 3.09
C ALA A 152 -8.03 -1.40 1.71
N LEU A 153 -7.86 -0.33 0.91
CA LEU A 153 -8.43 -0.28 -0.44
C LEU A 153 -7.84 -1.38 -1.34
N ALA A 154 -6.54 -1.65 -1.18
CA ALA A 154 -5.90 -2.73 -1.93
C ALA A 154 -4.85 -3.44 -1.06
N ASN A 155 -4.89 -4.77 -1.07
CA ASN A 155 -3.97 -5.59 -0.30
C ASN A 155 -2.54 -5.55 -0.88
N ASN A 156 -1.54 -5.49 -0.03
CA ASN A 156 -0.13 -5.37 -0.41
C ASN A 156 0.55 -6.70 -0.79
N GLU A 157 -0.10 -7.83 -0.60
CA GLU A 157 0.41 -9.16 -1.00
C GLU A 157 -0.34 -9.70 -2.23
N LEU A 158 -1.67 -9.65 -2.21
CA LEU A 158 -2.55 -10.15 -3.26
C LEU A 158 -2.87 -9.12 -4.35
N GLY A 159 -2.80 -7.83 -4.01
CA GLY A 159 -3.30 -6.78 -4.88
C GLY A 159 -4.83 -6.71 -4.95
N THR A 160 -5.56 -7.51 -4.16
CA THR A 160 -7.04 -7.54 -4.15
C THR A 160 -7.61 -6.19 -3.74
N ILE A 161 -8.54 -5.66 -4.55
CA ILE A 161 -9.18 -4.35 -4.37
C ILE A 161 -10.51 -4.55 -3.64
N GLN A 162 -10.71 -3.85 -2.52
CA GLN A 162 -11.90 -3.96 -1.71
C GLN A 162 -13.04 -3.03 -2.17
N PRO A 163 -14.31 -3.45 -2.07
CA PRO A 163 -15.48 -2.71 -2.51
C PRO A 163 -15.90 -1.64 -1.47
N LEU A 164 -15.07 -0.60 -1.27
CA LEU A 164 -15.29 0.41 -0.22
C LEU A 164 -16.63 1.13 -0.33
N SER A 165 -17.14 1.35 -1.54
CA SER A 165 -18.46 1.96 -1.74
C SER A 165 -19.61 1.11 -1.21
N ASP A 166 -19.48 -0.23 -1.29
CA ASP A 166 -20.50 -1.14 -0.73
C ASP A 166 -20.40 -1.19 0.79
N ILE A 167 -19.18 -1.21 1.32
CA ILE A 167 -18.92 -1.09 2.77
C ILE A 167 -19.50 0.23 3.29
N SER A 168 -19.22 1.34 2.63
CA SER A 168 -19.75 2.66 3.00
C SER A 168 -21.28 2.69 3.04
N ARG A 169 -21.94 2.02 2.08
CA ARG A 169 -23.42 1.91 2.06
C ARG A 169 -23.94 1.15 3.27
N ILE A 170 -23.33 0.02 3.62
CA ILE A 170 -23.67 -0.73 4.84
C ILE A 170 -23.52 0.15 6.08
N LEU A 171 -22.41 0.87 6.20
CA LEU A 171 -22.20 1.75 7.36
C LEU A 171 -23.19 2.93 7.38
N GLN A 172 -23.65 3.42 6.22
CA GLN A 172 -24.69 4.42 6.17
C GLN A 172 -26.05 3.89 6.68
N GLU A 173 -26.41 2.68 6.32
CA GLU A 173 -27.60 1.99 6.86
C GLU A 173 -27.54 1.89 8.40
N VAL A 174 -26.37 1.55 8.94
CA VAL A 174 -26.12 1.51 10.39
C VAL A 174 -26.27 2.90 11.02
N ARG A 175 -25.72 3.95 10.39
CA ARG A 175 -25.86 5.34 10.86
C ARG A 175 -27.33 5.75 10.93
N ASP A 176 -28.10 5.45 9.89
CA ASP A 176 -29.52 5.77 9.81
C ASP A 176 -30.35 5.00 10.87
N GLN A 177 -30.00 3.74 11.12
CA GLN A 177 -30.63 2.95 12.18
C GLN A 177 -30.29 3.51 13.58
N ARG A 178 -29.03 3.87 13.84
CA ARG A 178 -28.61 4.49 15.10
C ARG A 178 -29.34 5.80 15.38
N LEU A 179 -29.55 6.62 14.39
CA LEU A 179 -30.35 7.85 14.53
C LEU A 179 -31.78 7.55 14.97
N LYS A 180 -32.43 6.52 14.39
CA LYS A 180 -33.80 6.09 14.77
C LYS A 180 -33.87 5.58 16.22
N THR A 181 -32.86 4.86 16.66
CA THR A 181 -32.77 4.30 18.03
C THR A 181 -32.15 5.27 19.06
N LYS A 182 -31.83 6.49 18.65
CA LYS A 182 -31.13 7.49 19.48
C LYS A 182 -29.76 7.04 20.00
N ASN A 183 -29.12 6.07 19.33
CA ASN A 183 -27.74 5.74 19.58
C ASN A 183 -26.86 6.80 18.92
N LEU A 184 -26.15 7.62 19.69
CA LEU A 184 -25.30 8.71 19.22
C LEU A 184 -23.85 8.26 18.93
N THR A 185 -23.51 6.99 19.08
CA THR A 185 -22.18 6.46 18.76
C THR A 185 -21.95 6.57 17.26
N PRO A 186 -20.94 7.30 16.78
CA PRO A 186 -20.63 7.35 15.36
C PRO A 186 -20.01 6.02 14.89
N ILE A 187 -20.05 5.77 13.59
CA ILE A 187 -19.29 4.71 12.95
C ILE A 187 -18.55 5.28 11.74
N TYR A 188 -17.23 5.12 11.70
CA TYR A 188 -16.35 5.68 10.68
C TYR A 188 -15.72 4.59 9.84
N LEU A 189 -15.50 4.87 8.54
CA LEU A 189 -14.75 4.05 7.61
C LEU A 189 -13.35 4.63 7.41
N HIS A 190 -12.33 3.91 7.87
CA HIS A 190 -10.93 4.16 7.52
C HIS A 190 -10.48 3.23 6.39
N SER A 191 -9.66 3.74 5.48
CA SER A 191 -8.99 2.90 4.49
C SER A 191 -7.52 3.26 4.33
N ASP A 192 -6.65 2.24 4.30
CA ASP A 192 -5.28 2.38 3.82
C ASP A 192 -5.25 2.23 2.29
N ALA A 193 -4.97 3.33 1.59
CA ALA A 193 -4.86 3.37 0.14
C ALA A 193 -3.40 3.42 -0.36
N SER A 194 -2.42 3.05 0.47
CA SER A 194 -0.99 3.14 0.14
C SER A 194 -0.61 2.41 -1.14
N GLN A 195 -1.25 1.29 -1.46
CA GLN A 195 -0.97 0.51 -2.68
C GLN A 195 -1.78 0.96 -3.91
N ALA A 196 -2.78 1.82 -3.72
CA ALA A 196 -3.80 2.08 -4.73
C ALA A 196 -3.59 3.36 -5.54
N MET A 197 -2.90 4.36 -5.00
CA MET A 197 -2.90 5.75 -5.49
C MET A 197 -2.45 5.94 -6.94
N ASN A 198 -1.61 5.08 -7.48
CA ASN A 198 -1.14 5.16 -8.87
C ASN A 198 -1.95 4.29 -9.85
N LEU A 199 -2.95 3.54 -9.37
CA LEU A 199 -3.71 2.57 -10.16
C LEU A 199 -5.22 2.69 -10.02
N ILE A 200 -5.69 3.37 -8.97
CA ILE A 200 -7.12 3.58 -8.67
C ILE A 200 -7.35 5.08 -8.45
N ASP A 201 -8.47 5.57 -8.93
CA ASP A 201 -8.93 6.93 -8.61
C ASP A 201 -9.44 6.99 -7.16
N LEU A 202 -8.73 7.74 -6.32
CA LEU A 202 -8.96 7.84 -4.88
C LEU A 202 -9.98 8.92 -4.48
N SER A 203 -11.00 9.21 -5.28
CA SER A 203 -12.04 10.18 -4.87
C SER A 203 -12.68 9.75 -3.55
N VAL A 204 -12.38 10.46 -2.44
CA VAL A 204 -12.91 10.16 -1.10
C VAL A 204 -14.42 10.11 -1.07
N ALA A 205 -15.09 10.97 -1.86
CA ALA A 205 -16.54 10.99 -1.98
C ALA A 205 -17.10 9.73 -2.65
N ARG A 206 -16.42 9.19 -3.69
CA ARG A 206 -16.85 7.95 -4.36
C ARG A 206 -16.53 6.71 -3.55
N LEU A 207 -15.42 6.71 -2.84
CA LEU A 207 -15.06 5.62 -1.93
C LEU A 207 -15.95 5.61 -0.69
N GLY A 208 -16.52 6.76 -0.31
CA GLY A 208 -17.38 6.93 0.86
C GLY A 208 -16.62 6.77 2.18
N VAL A 209 -15.32 7.07 2.18
CA VAL A 209 -14.46 6.95 3.37
C VAL A 209 -14.50 8.20 4.22
N ASP A 210 -14.39 8.02 5.53
CA ASP A 210 -14.29 9.08 6.51
C ASP A 210 -12.83 9.44 6.84
N LEU A 211 -11.93 8.45 6.73
CA LEU A 211 -10.49 8.57 6.96
C LEU A 211 -9.77 7.82 5.83
N LEU A 212 -8.76 8.44 5.20
CA LEU A 212 -7.98 7.81 4.14
C LEU A 212 -6.49 8.02 4.35
N THR A 213 -5.74 6.93 4.48
CA THR A 213 -4.27 6.96 4.54
C THR A 213 -3.69 6.85 3.13
N ILE A 214 -2.76 7.75 2.78
CA ILE A 214 -1.97 7.71 1.54
C ILE A 214 -0.48 7.87 1.82
N ASN A 215 0.36 7.37 0.90
CA ASN A 215 1.81 7.29 1.09
C ASN A 215 2.57 7.59 -0.21
N ALA A 216 3.58 8.45 -0.15
CA ALA A 216 4.40 8.83 -1.29
C ALA A 216 5.32 7.71 -1.78
N ALA A 217 5.83 6.86 -0.88
CA ALA A 217 6.86 5.85 -1.19
C ALA A 217 6.40 4.72 -2.14
N LYS A 218 5.11 4.64 -2.46
CA LYS A 218 4.54 3.63 -3.37
C LYS A 218 4.14 4.21 -4.74
N ILE A 219 4.32 5.52 -4.92
CA ILE A 219 3.95 6.25 -6.15
C ILE A 219 5.12 7.04 -6.74
N TYR A 220 6.34 6.54 -6.55
CA TYR A 220 7.58 7.18 -7.01
C TYR A 220 7.86 8.54 -6.36
N GLY A 221 7.27 8.79 -5.20
CA GLY A 221 7.54 9.92 -4.32
C GLY A 221 8.61 9.62 -3.27
N PRO A 222 8.99 10.62 -2.46
CA PRO A 222 9.98 10.45 -1.41
C PRO A 222 9.46 9.53 -0.29
N LYS A 223 10.39 8.81 0.34
CA LYS A 223 10.14 8.07 1.58
C LYS A 223 10.05 9.07 2.75
N GLY A 224 9.42 8.68 3.84
CA GLY A 224 9.33 9.53 5.04
C GLY A 224 8.26 10.62 4.96
N ILE A 225 7.26 10.45 4.08
CA ILE A 225 6.05 11.29 4.04
C ILE A 225 4.83 10.48 3.63
N GLY A 226 3.71 10.78 4.28
CA GLY A 226 2.36 10.32 3.97
C GLY A 226 1.35 11.41 4.29
N ALA A 227 0.08 11.08 4.15
CA ALA A 227 -0.99 11.97 4.58
C ALA A 227 -2.21 11.18 5.03
N LEU A 228 -2.97 11.78 5.95
CA LEU A 228 -4.26 11.31 6.40
C LEU A 228 -5.33 12.31 5.97
N TYR A 229 -6.28 11.88 5.16
CA TYR A 229 -7.55 12.59 4.96
C TYR A 229 -8.45 12.34 6.17
N VAL A 230 -9.06 13.40 6.66
CA VAL A 230 -10.00 13.39 7.80
C VAL A 230 -11.27 14.11 7.37
N ALA A 231 -12.39 13.40 7.30
CA ALA A 231 -13.67 14.04 6.98
C ALA A 231 -14.08 15.03 8.07
N ARG A 232 -14.78 16.08 7.64
CA ARG A 232 -15.17 17.17 8.55
C ARG A 232 -16.00 16.66 9.73
N GLY A 233 -15.72 17.20 10.91
CA GLY A 233 -16.42 16.85 12.15
C GLY A 233 -15.83 15.67 12.90
N ILE A 234 -14.86 14.94 12.33
CA ILE A 234 -14.15 13.87 13.05
C ILE A 234 -13.08 14.50 13.93
N ARG A 235 -13.07 14.10 15.19
CA ARG A 235 -12.06 14.52 16.17
C ARG A 235 -11.02 13.42 16.35
N LEU A 236 -9.75 13.77 16.14
CA LEU A 236 -8.61 12.91 16.40
C LEU A 236 -7.80 13.47 17.57
N SER A 237 -7.04 12.61 18.23
CA SER A 237 -6.08 13.02 19.28
C SER A 237 -4.67 12.98 18.69
N PRO A 238 -3.82 13.99 18.95
CA PRO A 238 -2.44 13.96 18.48
C PRO A 238 -1.66 12.79 19.10
N ILE A 239 -0.72 12.26 18.33
CA ILE A 239 0.25 11.26 18.78
C ILE A 239 1.67 11.83 18.86
N THR A 240 1.88 13.02 18.27
CA THR A 240 3.14 13.78 18.31
C THR A 240 2.85 15.17 18.83
N PHE A 241 3.41 15.52 20.00
CA PHE A 241 3.16 16.77 20.70
C PHE A 241 4.26 17.81 20.41
N GLY A 242 3.90 19.10 20.38
CA GLY A 242 4.84 20.21 20.12
C GLY A 242 4.14 21.50 19.73
N GLY A 243 4.62 22.15 18.68
CA GLY A 243 4.22 23.50 18.24
C GLY A 243 2.85 23.62 17.55
N GLY A 244 2.04 22.58 17.49
CA GLY A 244 0.67 22.64 17.00
C GLY A 244 0.52 22.69 15.47
N GLN A 245 1.55 22.34 14.71
CA GLN A 245 1.46 22.24 13.24
C GLN A 245 0.41 21.21 12.83
N GLU A 246 0.03 21.20 11.54
CA GLU A 246 -1.00 20.30 11.00
C GLU A 246 -2.27 20.28 11.87
N MET A 247 -2.81 21.46 12.15
CA MET A 247 -4.04 21.65 12.94
C MET A 247 -3.95 21.09 14.38
N GLY A 248 -2.75 21.03 14.95
CA GLY A 248 -2.49 20.47 16.29
C GLY A 248 -2.43 18.96 16.33
N LEU A 249 -2.63 18.27 15.19
CA LEU A 249 -2.66 16.81 15.12
C LEU A 249 -1.27 16.19 14.92
N ARG A 250 -0.37 16.93 14.24
CA ARG A 250 1.00 16.46 14.00
C ARG A 250 1.98 17.62 14.14
N SER A 251 2.56 17.75 15.30
CA SER A 251 3.54 18.78 15.61
C SER A 251 4.92 18.49 14.98
N GLY A 252 5.72 19.54 14.85
CA GLY A 252 7.08 19.50 14.28
C GLY A 252 7.15 20.33 13.01
N THR A 253 8.33 20.88 12.72
CA THR A 253 8.58 21.70 11.52
C THR A 253 8.10 20.93 10.26
N GLU A 254 7.37 21.60 9.41
CA GLU A 254 6.78 21.04 8.20
C GLU A 254 7.89 20.58 7.22
N ASN A 255 7.76 19.36 6.74
CA ASN A 255 8.68 18.76 5.79
C ASN A 255 8.35 19.25 4.37
N VAL A 256 8.71 20.51 4.07
CA VAL A 256 8.39 21.16 2.79
C VAL A 256 8.93 20.39 1.58
N PRO A 257 10.24 19.99 1.54
CA PRO A 257 10.77 19.29 0.37
C PRO A 257 10.00 17.99 0.07
N ASN A 258 9.69 17.20 1.09
CA ASN A 258 8.98 15.95 0.86
C ASN A 258 7.51 16.16 0.48
N LEU A 259 6.83 17.19 1.00
CA LEU A 259 5.47 17.53 0.55
C LEU A 259 5.46 17.96 -0.92
N VAL A 260 6.42 18.77 -1.35
CA VAL A 260 6.59 19.13 -2.77
C VAL A 260 6.76 17.86 -3.61
N GLY A 261 7.65 16.96 -3.19
CA GLY A 261 7.85 15.68 -3.86
C GLY A 261 6.60 14.82 -3.91
N PHE A 262 5.86 14.72 -2.80
CA PHE A 262 4.61 13.94 -2.75
C PHE A 262 3.54 14.53 -3.66
N SER A 263 3.37 15.86 -3.67
CA SER A 263 2.40 16.52 -4.55
C SER A 263 2.70 16.26 -6.03
N VAL A 264 3.97 16.41 -6.45
CA VAL A 264 4.40 16.14 -7.84
C VAL A 264 4.20 14.66 -8.19
N ALA A 265 4.56 13.74 -7.29
CA ALA A 265 4.34 12.31 -7.51
C ALA A 265 2.84 11.99 -7.68
N SER A 266 1.97 12.65 -6.90
CA SER A 266 0.52 12.47 -7.01
C SER A 266 -0.06 12.98 -8.34
N GLU A 267 0.43 14.12 -8.84
CA GLU A 267 0.05 14.65 -10.16
C GLU A 267 0.48 13.68 -11.28
N LEU A 268 1.71 13.16 -11.22
CA LEU A 268 2.23 12.19 -12.18
C LEU A 268 1.44 10.87 -12.14
N ALA A 269 1.13 10.36 -10.96
CA ALA A 269 0.33 9.16 -10.78
C ALA A 269 -1.06 9.33 -11.42
N LYS A 270 -1.76 10.43 -11.14
CA LYS A 270 -3.07 10.74 -11.71
C LYS A 270 -3.02 10.87 -13.23
N LYS A 271 -2.00 11.57 -13.76
CA LYS A 271 -1.81 11.78 -15.22
C LYS A 271 -1.62 10.45 -15.96
N HIS A 272 -0.92 9.49 -15.38
CA HIS A 272 -0.56 8.23 -16.02
C HIS A 272 -1.44 7.03 -15.62
N LEU A 273 -2.44 7.23 -14.77
CA LEU A 273 -3.27 6.16 -14.19
C LEU A 273 -3.81 5.18 -15.24
N VAL A 274 -4.45 5.69 -16.30
CA VAL A 274 -5.09 4.85 -17.33
C VAL A 274 -4.05 4.13 -18.19
N SER A 275 -2.98 4.84 -18.60
CA SER A 275 -1.92 4.26 -19.44
C SER A 275 -1.13 3.19 -18.67
N SER A 276 -0.75 3.46 -17.42
CA SER A 276 -0.05 2.51 -16.57
C SER A 276 -0.86 1.24 -16.34
N ARG A 277 -2.16 1.38 -16.04
CA ARG A 277 -3.05 0.24 -15.85
C ARG A 277 -3.10 -0.66 -17.10
N LYS A 278 -3.24 -0.08 -18.29
CA LYS A 278 -3.24 -0.84 -19.54
C LYS A 278 -1.90 -1.54 -19.80
N GLN A 279 -0.79 -0.84 -19.57
CA GLN A 279 0.55 -1.41 -19.70
C GLN A 279 0.73 -2.61 -18.76
N TYR A 280 0.41 -2.46 -17.48
CA TYR A 280 0.57 -3.55 -16.51
C TYR A 280 -0.32 -4.76 -16.82
N GLN A 281 -1.54 -4.55 -17.33
CA GLN A 281 -2.40 -5.65 -17.78
C GLN A 281 -1.75 -6.48 -18.88
N VAL A 282 -1.12 -5.84 -19.87
CA VAL A 282 -0.41 -6.54 -20.96
C VAL A 282 0.80 -7.30 -20.40
N LEU A 283 1.62 -6.62 -19.58
CA LEU A 283 2.83 -7.22 -18.99
C LEU A 283 2.49 -8.41 -18.08
N ALA A 284 1.50 -8.27 -17.21
CA ALA A 284 1.06 -9.33 -16.31
C ALA A 284 0.47 -10.53 -17.07
N LYS A 285 -0.29 -10.28 -18.14
CA LYS A 285 -0.81 -11.33 -19.00
C LYS A 285 0.33 -12.10 -19.67
N THR A 286 1.29 -11.41 -20.29
CA THR A 286 2.45 -12.04 -20.92
C THR A 286 3.26 -12.88 -19.93
N PHE A 287 3.48 -12.37 -18.71
CA PHE A 287 4.18 -13.11 -17.67
C PHE A 287 3.47 -14.43 -17.35
N ARG A 288 2.16 -14.39 -17.12
CA ARG A 288 1.34 -15.59 -16.81
C ARG A 288 1.39 -16.60 -17.94
N GLU A 289 1.20 -16.17 -19.19
CA GLU A 289 1.24 -17.04 -20.38
C GLU A 289 2.59 -17.79 -20.50
N ILE A 290 3.71 -17.12 -20.26
CA ILE A 290 5.03 -17.74 -20.30
C ILE A 290 5.19 -18.78 -19.20
N ILE A 291 4.79 -18.45 -17.97
CA ILE A 291 4.86 -19.38 -16.84
C ILE A 291 3.99 -20.61 -17.10
N GLU A 292 2.75 -20.43 -17.54
CA GLU A 292 1.83 -21.54 -17.85
C GLU A 292 2.35 -22.46 -18.96
N GLN A 293 3.09 -21.90 -19.93
CA GLN A 293 3.67 -22.68 -21.03
C GLN A 293 4.96 -23.42 -20.66
N LYS A 294 5.78 -22.84 -19.76
CA LYS A 294 7.16 -23.33 -19.51
C LYS A 294 7.35 -24.01 -18.17
N SER A 295 6.52 -23.73 -17.19
CA SER A 295 6.60 -24.37 -15.87
C SER A 295 6.02 -25.78 -15.94
N LYS A 296 6.74 -26.75 -15.42
CA LYS A 296 6.28 -28.13 -15.21
C LYS A 296 5.42 -28.29 -13.95
N ILE A 297 5.51 -27.36 -13.01
CA ILE A 297 4.59 -27.24 -11.86
C ILE A 297 3.45 -26.29 -12.23
N THR A 298 2.23 -26.72 -12.05
CA THR A 298 1.05 -25.87 -12.30
C THR A 298 1.04 -24.67 -11.35
N PRO A 299 1.09 -23.42 -11.84
CA PRO A 299 1.04 -22.25 -11.00
C PRO A 299 -0.38 -22.06 -10.41
N LEU A 300 -0.48 -21.79 -9.12
CA LEU A 300 -1.71 -21.31 -8.49
C LEU A 300 -1.67 -19.78 -8.44
N TRP A 301 -2.45 -19.12 -9.30
CA TRP A 301 -2.57 -17.67 -9.30
C TRP A 301 -3.45 -17.21 -8.14
N LEU A 302 -2.93 -16.30 -7.30
CA LEU A 302 -3.60 -15.84 -6.09
C LEU A 302 -4.36 -14.53 -6.33
N GLY A 303 -5.37 -14.25 -5.49
CA GLY A 303 -6.21 -13.06 -5.58
C GLY A 303 -7.35 -13.20 -6.59
N ASN A 304 -8.02 -12.07 -6.89
CA ASN A 304 -9.18 -12.04 -7.79
C ASN A 304 -8.86 -11.28 -9.08
N PRO A 305 -8.78 -11.94 -10.26
CA PRO A 305 -8.41 -11.27 -11.52
C PRO A 305 -9.29 -10.08 -11.91
N LYS A 306 -10.56 -10.05 -11.45
CA LYS A 306 -11.51 -8.95 -11.72
C LYS A 306 -11.35 -7.79 -10.74
N HIS A 307 -10.86 -8.06 -9.54
CA HIS A 307 -10.70 -7.12 -8.43
C HIS A 307 -9.26 -7.10 -7.93
N GLN A 308 -8.29 -6.93 -8.83
CA GLN A 308 -6.87 -6.93 -8.50
C GLN A 308 -6.16 -5.74 -9.15
N LEU A 309 -5.20 -5.17 -8.45
CA LEU A 309 -4.30 -4.17 -9.02
C LEU A 309 -3.53 -4.78 -10.21
N ALA A 310 -3.54 -4.10 -11.33
CA ALA A 310 -3.01 -4.62 -12.60
C ALA A 310 -1.51 -4.93 -12.58
N ASN A 311 -0.78 -4.34 -11.66
CA ASN A 311 0.66 -4.53 -11.48
C ASN A 311 1.02 -5.67 -10.50
N PHE A 312 0.05 -6.39 -9.93
CA PHE A 312 0.28 -7.51 -9.02
C PHE A 312 0.15 -8.85 -9.74
N ILE A 313 1.14 -9.72 -9.53
CA ILE A 313 1.18 -11.10 -10.05
C ILE A 313 1.57 -12.01 -8.88
N PRO A 314 0.69 -12.22 -7.89
CA PRO A 314 0.96 -13.18 -6.82
C PRO A 314 0.74 -14.61 -7.35
N VAL A 315 1.70 -15.49 -7.08
CA VAL A 315 1.69 -16.87 -7.57
C VAL A 315 2.25 -17.81 -6.51
N CYS A 316 1.66 -18.99 -6.42
CA CYS A 316 2.18 -20.09 -5.60
C CYS A 316 2.60 -21.26 -6.48
N PHE A 317 3.73 -21.88 -6.16
CA PHE A 317 4.22 -23.16 -6.68
C PHE A 317 4.23 -24.15 -5.52
N ASP A 318 3.13 -24.85 -5.34
CA ASP A 318 2.96 -25.76 -4.20
C ASP A 318 4.06 -26.83 -4.16
N GLY A 319 4.53 -27.13 -2.96
CA GLY A 319 5.63 -28.06 -2.72
C GLY A 319 7.04 -27.47 -2.91
N LEU A 320 7.15 -26.20 -3.39
CA LEU A 320 8.42 -25.50 -3.51
C LEU A 320 8.62 -24.53 -2.35
N ASP A 321 9.86 -24.06 -2.19
CA ASP A 321 10.26 -23.04 -1.22
C ASP A 321 10.56 -21.72 -1.94
N ALA A 322 9.72 -20.72 -1.72
CA ALA A 322 9.81 -19.41 -2.35
C ALA A 322 11.12 -18.68 -2.00
N GLU A 323 11.70 -18.86 -0.79
CA GLU A 323 12.98 -18.24 -0.44
C GLU A 323 14.10 -18.79 -1.33
N ARG A 324 14.10 -20.10 -1.61
CA ARG A 324 15.06 -20.69 -2.53
C ARG A 324 14.88 -20.21 -3.96
N LEU A 325 13.62 -20.04 -4.42
CA LEU A 325 13.34 -19.46 -5.74
C LEU A 325 13.87 -18.04 -5.83
N ILE A 326 13.66 -17.22 -4.79
CA ILE A 326 14.15 -15.83 -4.72
C ILE A 326 15.68 -15.81 -4.81
N PHE A 327 16.39 -16.61 -4.02
CA PHE A 327 17.87 -16.68 -4.07
C PHE A 327 18.38 -16.99 -5.48
N LYS A 328 17.78 -17.99 -6.15
CA LYS A 328 18.18 -18.36 -7.52
C LYS A 328 17.86 -17.30 -8.57
N LEU A 329 16.80 -16.53 -8.37
CA LEU A 329 16.46 -15.39 -9.21
C LEU A 329 17.39 -14.20 -8.97
N GLU A 330 17.76 -13.95 -7.71
CA GLU A 330 18.71 -12.90 -7.34
C GLU A 330 20.09 -13.13 -7.97
N ASP A 331 20.58 -14.38 -8.01
CA ASP A 331 21.81 -14.77 -8.72
C ASP A 331 21.75 -14.43 -10.22
N ARG A 332 20.53 -14.28 -10.78
CA ARG A 332 20.28 -13.91 -12.18
C ARG A 332 19.91 -12.43 -12.35
N GLY A 333 20.02 -11.63 -11.27
CA GLY A 333 19.68 -10.20 -11.26
C GLY A 333 18.19 -9.90 -11.23
N ILE A 334 17.32 -10.84 -10.84
CA ILE A 334 15.87 -10.68 -10.80
C ILE A 334 15.40 -10.61 -9.34
N TYR A 335 14.79 -9.48 -8.97
CA TYR A 335 14.37 -9.21 -7.59
C TYR A 335 12.85 -9.30 -7.46
N VAL A 336 12.38 -10.29 -6.73
CA VAL A 336 10.99 -10.54 -6.36
C VAL A 336 10.89 -10.74 -4.84
N SER A 337 9.70 -10.87 -4.28
CA SER A 337 9.51 -11.05 -2.83
C SER A 337 8.61 -12.25 -2.52
N THR A 338 8.76 -12.82 -1.33
CA THR A 338 7.65 -13.53 -0.70
C THR A 338 6.59 -12.49 -0.31
N GLY A 339 5.31 -12.80 -0.40
CA GLY A 339 4.24 -11.85 -0.07
C GLY A 339 4.45 -11.13 1.27
N ALA A 340 5.01 -11.80 2.25
CA ALA A 340 5.20 -11.35 3.63
C ALA A 340 6.66 -11.03 3.97
N ALA A 341 7.38 -10.24 3.17
CA ALA A 341 8.79 -9.91 3.42
C ALA A 341 9.08 -9.47 4.87
N CYS A 342 8.18 -8.68 5.50
CA CYS A 342 8.31 -8.27 6.90
C CYS A 342 8.01 -9.39 7.92
N ALA A 343 7.24 -10.40 7.56
CA ALA A 343 6.96 -11.55 8.41
C ALA A 343 8.04 -12.64 8.22
N ALA A 344 8.52 -12.83 7.00
CA ALA A 344 9.61 -13.75 6.67
C ALA A 344 10.91 -13.40 7.41
N SER A 345 11.25 -12.10 7.51
CA SER A 345 12.42 -11.66 8.32
C SER A 345 12.31 -12.00 9.82
N LYS A 346 11.12 -12.35 10.30
CA LYS A 346 10.83 -12.78 11.69
C LYS A 346 10.49 -14.27 11.79
N GLY A 347 10.67 -15.05 10.73
CA GLY A 347 10.29 -16.47 10.69
C GLY A 347 8.78 -16.72 10.82
N GLN A 348 7.94 -15.73 10.50
CA GLN A 348 6.49 -15.82 10.62
C GLN A 348 5.85 -16.05 9.24
N LYS A 349 4.81 -16.89 9.19
CA LYS A 349 4.01 -17.13 7.99
C LYS A 349 3.18 -15.89 7.63
N SER A 350 2.86 -15.72 6.34
CA SER A 350 1.93 -14.69 5.91
C SER A 350 0.54 -14.92 6.49
N HIS A 351 0.08 -13.98 7.31
CA HIS A 351 -1.29 -14.00 7.81
C HIS A 351 -2.32 -13.73 6.70
N VAL A 352 -1.94 -13.02 5.63
CA VAL A 352 -2.79 -12.74 4.47
C VAL A 352 -3.06 -14.04 3.72
N LEU A 353 -2.02 -14.81 3.42
CA LEU A 353 -2.15 -16.08 2.72
C LEU A 353 -2.86 -17.14 3.58
N SER A 354 -2.63 -17.12 4.91
CA SER A 354 -3.39 -17.97 5.85
C SER A 354 -4.87 -17.59 5.89
N ALA A 355 -5.20 -16.28 5.84
CA ALA A 355 -6.59 -15.80 5.88
C ALA A 355 -7.41 -16.21 4.64
N ILE A 356 -6.77 -16.35 3.48
CA ILE A 356 -7.41 -16.85 2.26
C ILE A 356 -7.47 -18.38 2.18
N GLY A 357 -7.01 -19.09 3.22
CA GLY A 357 -7.15 -20.54 3.37
C GLY A 357 -6.05 -21.38 2.74
N LEU A 358 -4.89 -20.79 2.40
CA LEU A 358 -3.76 -21.55 1.87
C LEU A 358 -3.15 -22.44 2.97
N SER A 359 -2.75 -23.65 2.57
CA SER A 359 -1.96 -24.56 3.39
C SER A 359 -0.54 -24.03 3.65
N ASP A 360 0.14 -24.60 4.63
CA ASP A 360 1.52 -24.21 4.95
C ASP A 360 2.48 -24.42 3.77
N SER A 361 2.29 -25.48 2.98
CA SER A 361 3.04 -25.75 1.77
C SER A 361 2.83 -24.69 0.71
N GLU A 362 1.58 -24.31 0.45
CA GLU A 362 1.24 -23.27 -0.51
C GLU A 362 1.76 -21.89 -0.09
N ILE A 363 1.69 -21.56 1.22
CA ILE A 363 2.27 -20.33 1.77
C ILE A 363 3.79 -20.30 1.53
N ALA A 364 4.47 -21.41 1.81
CA ALA A 364 5.92 -21.52 1.62
C ALA A 364 6.35 -21.39 0.15
N GLY A 365 5.50 -21.84 -0.79
CA GLY A 365 5.74 -21.75 -2.24
C GLY A 365 5.26 -20.45 -2.91
N SER A 366 4.83 -19.45 -2.12
CA SER A 366 4.18 -18.25 -2.66
C SER A 366 5.14 -17.10 -2.90
N LEU A 367 5.08 -16.53 -4.10
CA LEU A 367 5.83 -15.34 -4.54
C LEU A 367 4.89 -14.17 -4.81
N ARG A 368 5.34 -12.97 -4.45
CA ARG A 368 4.74 -11.71 -4.90
C ARG A 368 5.64 -11.07 -5.94
N ILE A 369 5.11 -10.87 -7.14
CA ILE A 369 5.76 -10.17 -8.24
C ILE A 369 4.95 -8.90 -8.48
N THR A 370 5.62 -7.73 -8.48
CA THR A 370 4.93 -6.46 -8.69
C THR A 370 5.67 -5.58 -9.68
N LEU A 371 4.93 -5.07 -10.67
CA LEU A 371 5.44 -4.31 -11.79
C LEU A 371 5.51 -2.82 -11.47
N GLY A 372 6.44 -2.12 -12.09
CA GLY A 372 6.60 -0.68 -12.01
C GLY A 372 6.60 0.03 -13.37
N LYS A 373 6.64 1.37 -13.33
CA LYS A 373 6.58 2.21 -14.54
C LYS A 373 7.71 1.93 -15.53
N ASP A 374 8.86 1.49 -15.02
CA ASP A 374 10.07 1.25 -15.81
C ASP A 374 10.20 -0.23 -16.25
N THR A 375 9.26 -1.09 -15.85
CA THR A 375 9.22 -2.50 -16.24
C THR A 375 8.88 -2.61 -17.74
N THR A 376 9.77 -3.23 -18.51
CA THR A 376 9.61 -3.45 -19.96
C THR A 376 9.06 -4.83 -20.29
N LEU A 377 8.60 -5.02 -21.52
CA LEU A 377 8.18 -6.34 -22.01
C LEU A 377 9.34 -7.35 -22.04
N ASP A 378 10.56 -6.86 -22.34
CA ASP A 378 11.78 -7.68 -22.33
C ASP A 378 12.14 -8.15 -20.93
N ASP A 379 12.01 -7.24 -19.90
CA ASP A 379 12.19 -7.63 -18.51
C ASP A 379 11.21 -8.71 -18.08
N ILE A 380 9.96 -8.59 -18.50
CA ILE A 380 8.90 -9.58 -18.20
C ILE A 380 9.19 -10.93 -18.82
N LYS A 381 9.58 -10.97 -20.09
CA LYS A 381 9.95 -12.22 -20.77
C LYS A 381 11.15 -12.87 -20.09
N THR A 382 12.20 -12.09 -19.85
CA THR A 382 13.40 -12.57 -19.18
C THR A 382 13.10 -13.11 -17.77
N ALA A 383 12.31 -12.37 -16.99
CA ALA A 383 11.96 -12.78 -15.63
C ALA A 383 11.08 -14.04 -15.61
N ALA A 384 10.09 -14.13 -16.49
CA ALA A 384 9.21 -15.29 -16.58
C ALA A 384 9.97 -16.55 -17.05
N ASP A 385 10.85 -16.42 -18.04
CA ASP A 385 11.66 -17.52 -18.53
C ASP A 385 12.59 -18.07 -17.44
N ASN A 386 13.26 -17.17 -16.73
CA ASN A 386 14.14 -17.56 -15.63
C ASN A 386 13.38 -18.16 -14.45
N LEU A 387 12.20 -17.61 -14.10
CA LEU A 387 11.38 -18.18 -13.03
C LEU A 387 10.92 -19.60 -13.39
N ALA A 388 10.41 -19.82 -14.62
CA ALA A 388 10.00 -21.15 -15.05
C ALA A 388 11.15 -22.16 -15.00
N GLU A 389 12.35 -21.77 -15.44
CA GLU A 389 13.55 -22.61 -15.35
C GLU A 389 13.91 -22.93 -13.90
N VAL A 390 13.94 -21.92 -13.01
CA VAL A 390 14.26 -22.11 -11.58
C VAL A 390 13.22 -23.03 -10.92
N VAL A 391 11.94 -22.83 -11.19
CA VAL A 391 10.84 -23.68 -10.70
C VAL A 391 11.06 -25.13 -11.14
N ASN A 392 11.35 -25.37 -12.44
CA ASN A 392 11.57 -26.71 -12.97
C ASN A 392 12.82 -27.38 -12.35
N LEU A 393 13.91 -26.64 -12.16
CA LEU A 393 15.12 -27.14 -11.51
C LEU A 393 14.87 -27.56 -10.05
N GLU A 394 14.16 -26.73 -9.27
CA GLU A 394 13.84 -27.06 -7.88
C GLU A 394 12.82 -28.21 -7.80
N ALA A 395 11.84 -28.26 -8.68
CA ALA A 395 10.89 -29.37 -8.76
C ALA A 395 11.57 -30.70 -9.08
N GLY A 396 12.50 -30.73 -10.04
CA GLY A 396 13.32 -31.91 -10.35
C GLY A 396 14.19 -32.35 -9.17
N ARG A 397 14.84 -31.37 -8.49
CA ARG A 397 15.63 -31.65 -7.27
C ARG A 397 14.79 -32.35 -6.17
N LEU A 398 13.54 -31.93 -6.03
CA LEU A 398 12.60 -32.48 -5.03
C LEU A 398 11.84 -33.72 -5.55
N LYS A 399 12.08 -34.15 -6.79
CA LYS A 399 11.36 -35.27 -7.46
C LYS A 399 9.85 -35.06 -7.55
N LEU A 400 9.42 -33.82 -7.70
CA LEU A 400 8.00 -33.47 -7.95
C LEU A 400 7.62 -33.59 -9.42
N ILE A 401 8.60 -33.68 -10.30
CA ILE A 401 8.48 -33.88 -11.75
C ILE A 401 9.56 -34.85 -12.21
N ASP A 402 9.32 -35.50 -13.37
CA ASP A 402 10.26 -36.39 -14.05
C ASP A 402 11.35 -35.60 -14.82
#